data_12e8c86eb17cf6f7cd969c994c0c6e5c
#
_entry.id   12e8c86eb17cf6f7cd969c994c0c6e5c
#
_cell.length_a   1.000
_cell.length_b   1.000
_cell.length_c   1.000
_cell.angle_alpha   90.00
_cell.angle_beta   90.00
_cell.angle_gamma   90.00
#
_symmetry.space_group_name_H-M   'P 1'
#
loop_
_entity.id
_entity.type
_entity.pdbx_description
1 polymer ?
#
loop_
_entity_poly.entity_id
_entity_poly.type
_entity_poly.pdbx_seq_one_letter_code
_entity_poly.pdbx_strand_id
1 'polypeptide(L)'
;MWGLPSTEKIHSAEDWFILLGYDADSSIPEEDLNDIQQLINTPVAYSDVVLILTGTSVLPVSDLDIILKAKDMNDLKYNNQLSIATQRLMNSIRIVEVNPLKLSIKEKIAYQDGIRHDWRAIGNFGNYDFGILLEKDPGEQNIFDHNSVYLKWNSSNMKFIAGDHQLIGGFGLVAWRTTSVHKGFETINTLPRQGKGIKGYRSSNEYWNTRGFGGEQQTQYGKFTYSLGRTYQDGSLEGEEIKLDKTGLHITQNDLLKQNQLVENAATVMWNNNFTSYQLGVLLNTQSVSDNDGGNIQHSSVSIFTSEKQNNLHWFGETAFNNNLSIAFLGGVLFRSGTIKYLISLRYYPANFRTYRAQPFSEWQGQNEGEKGIFQNVQLKYVKHVISIYSDIAEKIDENTLTTSNNIKYESGIRWQWFGKKHRFKTQLRKSNQLQTTQIYFPNPINYDIYRTTAKGQYQYQPTKNLDVRWQINSTFYNNESQGLGIETRFNWEIPNFVITGSWITANVDDYNGRVYFWDLNLPGEMRSLAVSDEKQLLGLKIKMKSKNNYQIYMRWRSAWDSMNFSGTADQRYALAIQIIL
;
A
#
# COMPACT_ATOMS: atom_id res chain seq x y z
N MET A 1 16.73 -27.62 11.60
CA MET A 1 15.59 -27.51 12.53
C MET A 1 14.94 -26.16 12.35
N TRP A 2 13.73 -26.12 11.86
CA TRP A 2 12.91 -24.92 11.82
C TRP A 2 12.60 -24.55 13.27
N GLY A 3 12.76 -23.28 13.62
CA GLY A 3 12.44 -22.81 14.97
C GLY A 3 10.97 -23.08 15.32
N LEU A 4 10.65 -23.24 16.60
CA LEU A 4 9.28 -23.36 17.09
C LEU A 4 8.45 -22.17 16.59
N PRO A 5 7.17 -22.39 16.25
CA PRO A 5 6.29 -21.31 15.80
C PRO A 5 6.25 -20.19 16.84
N SER A 6 6.22 -18.95 16.39
CA SER A 6 6.14 -17.80 17.28
C SER A 6 4.79 -17.81 18.00
N THR A 7 4.80 -17.79 19.34
CA THR A 7 3.58 -17.62 20.15
C THR A 7 3.22 -16.15 20.38
N GLU A 8 4.03 -15.24 19.86
CA GLU A 8 3.83 -13.80 20.04
C GLU A 8 2.66 -13.30 19.18
N LYS A 9 2.02 -12.25 19.67
CA LYS A 9 0.90 -11.58 19.03
C LYS A 9 1.33 -10.22 18.50
N ILE A 10 0.55 -9.68 17.60
CA ILE A 10 0.60 -8.28 17.17
C ILE A 10 -0.57 -7.52 17.79
N HIS A 11 -0.40 -6.21 17.97
CA HIS A 11 -1.41 -5.38 18.63
C HIS A 11 -2.15 -4.46 17.64
N SER A 12 -1.56 -4.25 16.47
CA SER A 12 -2.10 -3.39 15.41
C SER A 12 -1.75 -3.93 14.02
N ALA A 13 -2.46 -3.46 13.01
CA ALA A 13 -2.11 -3.74 11.62
C ALA A 13 -0.72 -3.16 11.28
N GLU A 14 -0.37 -1.99 11.81
CA GLU A 14 0.94 -1.38 11.66
C GLU A 14 2.08 -2.35 12.07
N ASP A 15 1.93 -3.04 13.22
CA ASP A 15 2.93 -4.02 13.68
C ASP A 15 3.15 -5.13 12.66
N TRP A 16 2.09 -5.58 11.99
CA TRP A 16 2.20 -6.59 10.95
C TRP A 16 2.96 -6.10 9.73
N PHE A 17 2.67 -4.89 9.24
CA PHE A 17 3.38 -4.30 8.11
C PHE A 17 4.86 -4.05 8.43
N ILE A 18 5.16 -3.55 9.62
CA ILE A 18 6.55 -3.36 10.08
C ILE A 18 7.29 -4.71 10.14
N LEU A 19 6.63 -5.78 10.60
CA LEU A 19 7.21 -7.12 10.64
C LEU A 19 7.39 -7.73 9.26
N LEU A 20 6.52 -7.43 8.30
CA LEU A 20 6.72 -7.77 6.89
C LEU A 20 7.93 -7.04 6.29
N GLY A 21 8.32 -5.89 6.85
CA GLY A 21 9.49 -5.14 6.45
C GLY A 21 9.19 -3.78 5.81
N TYR A 22 7.93 -3.36 5.80
CA TYR A 22 7.56 -2.04 5.33
C TYR A 22 8.16 -0.96 6.21
N ASP A 23 8.60 0.12 5.59
CA ASP A 23 9.19 1.29 6.23
C ASP A 23 8.23 2.47 6.18
N ALA A 24 8.50 3.51 6.98
CA ALA A 24 7.66 4.69 7.06
C ALA A 24 7.54 5.49 5.75
N ASP A 25 8.43 5.26 4.80
CA ASP A 25 8.39 5.80 3.44
C ASP A 25 7.68 4.88 2.42
N SER A 26 7.13 3.75 2.87
CA SER A 26 6.43 2.78 2.01
C SER A 26 4.97 3.17 1.83
N SER A 27 4.46 3.03 0.60
CA SER A 27 3.03 3.16 0.31
C SER A 27 2.32 1.85 0.63
N ILE A 28 1.30 1.92 1.49
CA ILE A 28 0.46 0.77 1.86
C ILE A 28 -0.98 1.10 1.51
N PRO A 29 -1.70 0.21 0.80
CA PRO A 29 -3.11 0.41 0.52
C PRO A 29 -3.92 0.54 1.80
N GLU A 30 -4.70 1.61 1.93
CA GLU A 30 -5.53 1.86 3.10
C GLU A 30 -6.53 0.72 3.38
N GLU A 31 -7.03 0.11 2.32
CA GLU A 31 -7.95 -1.03 2.42
C GLU A 31 -7.31 -2.24 3.06
N ASP A 32 -6.07 -2.58 2.66
CA ASP A 32 -5.34 -3.70 3.26
C ASP A 32 -5.07 -3.43 4.75
N LEU A 33 -4.77 -2.19 5.11
CA LEU A 33 -4.61 -1.78 6.51
C LEU A 33 -5.90 -1.99 7.31
N ASN A 34 -7.04 -1.53 6.78
CA ASN A 34 -8.34 -1.69 7.42
C ASN A 34 -8.74 -3.17 7.54
N ASP A 35 -8.49 -3.99 6.51
CA ASP A 35 -8.77 -5.41 6.50
C ASP A 35 -7.99 -6.16 7.60
N ILE A 36 -6.70 -5.89 7.72
CA ILE A 36 -5.86 -6.50 8.77
C ILE A 36 -6.26 -5.99 10.16
N GLN A 37 -6.58 -4.70 10.30
CA GLN A 37 -7.05 -4.16 11.56
C GLN A 37 -8.37 -4.79 12.01
N GLN A 38 -9.25 -5.10 11.05
CA GLN A 38 -10.49 -5.84 11.30
C GLN A 38 -10.19 -7.25 11.84
N LEU A 39 -9.30 -8.00 11.22
CA LEU A 39 -8.90 -9.34 11.67
C LEU A 39 -8.37 -9.36 13.10
N ILE A 40 -7.66 -8.32 13.52
CA ILE A 40 -7.08 -8.22 14.87
C ILE A 40 -8.15 -7.85 15.91
N ASN A 41 -9.06 -6.97 15.55
CA ASN A 41 -9.99 -6.36 16.49
C ASN A 41 -11.29 -7.14 16.67
N THR A 42 -11.76 -7.83 15.60
CA THR A 42 -13.05 -8.56 15.59
C THR A 42 -12.86 -10.06 15.64
N PRO A 43 -13.72 -10.82 16.35
CA PRO A 43 -13.81 -12.25 16.14
C PRO A 43 -14.35 -12.54 14.73
N VAL A 44 -13.75 -13.47 14.00
CA VAL A 44 -14.06 -13.78 12.60
C VAL A 44 -14.18 -15.27 12.37
N ALA A 45 -14.96 -15.69 11.35
CA ALA A 45 -14.94 -17.06 10.91
C ALA A 45 -13.65 -17.40 10.16
N TYR A 46 -13.26 -18.66 10.16
CA TYR A 46 -12.06 -19.10 9.43
C TYR A 46 -12.12 -18.76 7.95
N SER A 47 -13.27 -18.92 7.32
CA SER A 47 -13.49 -18.52 5.91
C SER A 47 -13.19 -17.06 5.63
N ASP A 48 -13.54 -16.17 6.58
CA ASP A 48 -13.28 -14.73 6.44
C ASP A 48 -11.78 -14.43 6.58
N VAL A 49 -11.09 -15.14 7.47
CA VAL A 49 -9.62 -15.01 7.59
C VAL A 49 -8.96 -15.33 6.26
N VAL A 50 -9.33 -16.45 5.64
CA VAL A 50 -8.80 -16.84 4.33
C VAL A 50 -9.16 -15.79 3.28
N LEU A 51 -10.41 -15.37 3.21
CA LEU A 51 -10.89 -14.38 2.23
C LEU A 51 -10.16 -13.04 2.36
N ILE A 52 -10.04 -12.51 3.57
CA ILE A 52 -9.39 -11.24 3.85
C ILE A 52 -7.90 -11.33 3.51
N LEU A 53 -7.19 -12.33 4.00
CA LEU A 53 -5.76 -12.47 3.78
C LEU A 53 -5.42 -12.71 2.31
N THR A 54 -6.16 -13.55 1.64
CA THR A 54 -5.98 -13.75 0.20
C THR A 54 -6.37 -12.49 -0.59
N GLY A 55 -7.24 -11.69 -0.04
CA GLY A 55 -7.65 -10.38 -0.55
C GLY A 55 -6.66 -9.23 -0.31
N THR A 56 -5.65 -9.30 0.56
CA THR A 56 -4.67 -8.22 0.77
C THR A 56 -3.57 -8.21 -0.31
N SER A 57 -3.07 -7.05 -0.73
CA SER A 57 -2.00 -6.94 -1.74
C SER A 57 -0.62 -7.24 -1.17
N VAL A 58 -0.47 -7.09 0.12
CA VAL A 58 0.80 -7.11 0.84
C VAL A 58 1.17 -8.47 1.43
N LEU A 59 0.26 -9.43 1.48
CA LEU A 59 0.55 -10.78 1.97
C LEU A 59 1.62 -11.43 1.08
N PRO A 60 2.71 -11.98 1.65
CA PRO A 60 3.72 -12.68 0.86
C PRO A 60 3.14 -13.82 0.02
N VAL A 61 3.57 -13.95 -1.22
CA VAL A 61 3.11 -15.01 -2.12
C VAL A 61 3.32 -16.41 -1.54
N SER A 62 4.42 -16.61 -0.77
CA SER A 62 4.67 -17.87 -0.05
C SER A 62 3.61 -18.17 0.99
N ASP A 63 3.15 -17.17 1.72
CA ASP A 63 2.16 -17.33 2.78
C ASP A 63 0.76 -17.55 2.17
N LEU A 64 0.47 -16.90 1.04
CA LEU A 64 -0.76 -17.08 0.29
C LEU A 64 -0.98 -18.56 -0.09
N ASP A 65 0.06 -19.22 -0.63
CA ASP A 65 -0.03 -20.63 -1.03
C ASP A 65 -0.32 -21.56 0.16
N ILE A 66 0.20 -21.23 1.33
CA ILE A 66 -0.03 -21.98 2.57
C ILE A 66 -1.45 -21.77 3.08
N ILE A 67 -1.91 -20.50 3.10
CA ILE A 67 -3.24 -20.14 3.58
C ILE A 67 -4.33 -20.80 2.73
N LEU A 68 -4.15 -20.84 1.42
CA LEU A 68 -5.12 -21.48 0.50
C LEU A 68 -5.20 -23.01 0.65
N LYS A 69 -4.15 -23.66 1.19
CA LYS A 69 -4.12 -25.11 1.40
C LYS A 69 -4.51 -25.53 2.81
N ALA A 70 -4.53 -24.62 3.76
CA ALA A 70 -4.85 -24.91 5.16
C ALA A 70 -6.33 -25.26 5.31
N LYS A 71 -6.63 -26.22 6.18
CA LYS A 71 -7.99 -26.71 6.44
C LYS A 71 -8.68 -25.91 7.53
N ASP A 72 -7.92 -25.46 8.51
CA ASP A 72 -8.42 -24.71 9.67
C ASP A 72 -7.37 -23.74 10.21
N MET A 73 -7.74 -23.03 11.29
CA MET A 73 -6.87 -22.04 11.91
C MET A 73 -5.67 -22.67 12.62
N ASN A 74 -5.75 -23.92 13.07
CA ASN A 74 -4.64 -24.60 13.73
C ASN A 74 -3.55 -24.94 12.72
N ASP A 75 -3.94 -25.38 11.52
CA ASP A 75 -3.00 -25.58 10.40
C ASP A 75 -2.18 -24.30 10.14
N LEU A 76 -2.78 -23.12 10.27
CA LEU A 76 -2.08 -21.85 10.08
C LEU A 76 -1.23 -21.45 11.27
N LYS A 77 -1.75 -21.54 12.50
CA LYS A 77 -1.04 -21.14 13.72
C LYS A 77 0.25 -21.92 13.96
N TYR A 78 0.25 -23.19 13.61
CA TYR A 78 1.40 -24.08 13.85
C TYR A 78 2.26 -24.31 12.60
N ASN A 79 1.99 -23.63 11.49
CA ASN A 79 2.75 -23.80 10.27
C ASN A 79 4.07 -23.01 10.29
N ASN A 80 5.19 -23.74 10.35
CA ASN A 80 6.53 -23.16 10.40
C ASN A 80 7.00 -22.53 9.08
N GLN A 81 6.29 -22.78 7.98
CA GLN A 81 6.64 -22.26 6.66
C GLN A 81 6.09 -20.85 6.45
N LEU A 82 5.09 -20.42 7.23
CA LEU A 82 4.61 -19.04 7.21
C LEU A 82 5.71 -18.06 7.63
N SER A 83 5.65 -16.85 7.10
CA SER A 83 6.50 -15.75 7.58
C SER A 83 6.22 -15.48 9.06
N ILE A 84 7.21 -15.00 9.80
CA ILE A 84 7.08 -14.66 11.22
C ILE A 84 5.96 -13.63 11.42
N ALA A 85 5.84 -12.66 10.50
CA ALA A 85 4.79 -11.65 10.53
C ALA A 85 3.39 -12.28 10.47
N THR A 86 3.18 -13.19 9.51
CA THR A 86 1.90 -13.87 9.33
C THR A 86 1.59 -14.85 10.47
N GLN A 87 2.57 -15.57 11.00
CA GLN A 87 2.37 -16.40 12.19
C GLN A 87 1.86 -15.58 13.40
N ARG A 88 2.45 -14.40 13.65
CA ARG A 88 2.02 -13.50 14.73
C ARG A 88 0.65 -12.92 14.49
N LEU A 89 0.31 -12.61 13.25
CA LEU A 89 -1.04 -12.22 12.88
C LEU A 89 -2.03 -13.34 13.21
N MET A 90 -1.74 -14.60 12.82
CA MET A 90 -2.61 -15.74 13.13
C MET A 90 -2.83 -15.92 14.65
N ASN A 91 -1.80 -15.70 15.46
CA ASN A 91 -1.92 -15.78 16.92
C ASN A 91 -2.79 -14.66 17.52
N SER A 92 -2.98 -13.58 16.81
CA SER A 92 -3.76 -12.41 17.25
C SER A 92 -5.23 -12.51 16.87
N ILE A 93 -5.58 -13.36 15.89
CA ILE A 93 -6.93 -13.53 15.39
C ILE A 93 -7.75 -14.41 16.32
N ARG A 94 -8.96 -13.96 16.63
CA ARG A 94 -9.97 -14.72 17.40
C ARG A 94 -10.97 -15.33 16.44
N ILE A 95 -11.17 -16.65 16.52
CA ILE A 95 -12.10 -17.40 15.67
C ILE A 95 -13.42 -17.60 16.38
N VAL A 96 -14.51 -17.49 15.62
CA VAL A 96 -15.88 -17.84 16.01
C VAL A 96 -16.48 -18.80 14.97
N GLU A 97 -17.31 -19.75 15.41
CA GLU A 97 -17.87 -20.78 14.53
C GLU A 97 -19.04 -20.29 13.67
N VAL A 98 -19.76 -19.28 14.11
CA VAL A 98 -20.94 -18.75 13.42
C VAL A 98 -20.71 -17.29 13.05
N ASN A 99 -21.11 -16.92 11.83
CA ASN A 99 -21.14 -15.54 11.36
C ASN A 99 -22.46 -14.86 11.74
N PRO A 100 -22.56 -14.21 12.92
CA PRO A 100 -23.67 -13.30 13.17
C PRO A 100 -23.58 -12.09 12.23
N LEU A 101 -24.62 -11.29 12.16
CA LEU A 101 -24.52 -9.95 11.59
C LEU A 101 -23.25 -9.27 12.14
N LYS A 102 -22.35 -8.88 11.27
CA LYS A 102 -21.16 -8.12 11.64
C LYS A 102 -21.33 -6.71 11.12
N LEU A 103 -21.34 -5.78 12.04
CA LEU A 103 -21.33 -4.36 11.72
C LEU A 103 -20.19 -3.71 12.49
N SER A 104 -19.27 -3.10 11.78
CA SER A 104 -18.23 -2.25 12.35
C SER A 104 -18.51 -0.81 11.98
N ILE A 105 -18.74 0.02 12.98
CA ILE A 105 -18.87 1.47 12.83
C ILE A 105 -17.63 2.09 13.44
N LYS A 106 -16.97 2.95 12.68
CA LYS A 106 -15.80 3.71 13.13
C LYS A 106 -16.03 5.18 12.88
N GLU A 107 -15.80 5.97 13.90
CA GLU A 107 -15.75 7.42 13.82
C GLU A 107 -14.40 7.91 14.30
N LYS A 108 -13.80 8.82 13.55
CA LYS A 108 -12.53 9.43 13.86
C LYS A 108 -12.62 10.93 13.65
N ILE A 109 -12.25 11.68 14.68
CA ILE A 109 -12.15 13.13 14.66
C ILE A 109 -10.70 13.48 15.00
N ALA A 110 -10.07 14.30 14.19
CA ALA A 110 -8.73 14.80 14.44
C ALA A 110 -8.71 16.33 14.31
N TYR A 111 -7.98 16.97 15.20
CA TYR A 111 -7.72 18.40 15.16
C TYR A 111 -6.26 18.65 14.80
N GLN A 112 -6.07 19.28 13.64
CA GLN A 112 -4.79 19.74 13.14
C GLN A 112 -5.08 20.87 12.16
N ASP A 113 -4.89 22.12 12.55
CA ASP A 113 -5.20 23.31 11.73
C ASP A 113 -6.64 23.34 11.17
N GLY A 114 -7.54 22.63 11.83
CA GLY A 114 -8.93 22.39 11.46
C GLY A 114 -9.39 21.00 11.89
N ILE A 115 -10.67 20.71 11.66
CA ILE A 115 -11.28 19.43 12.02
C ILE A 115 -11.28 18.52 10.80
N ARG A 116 -10.62 17.37 10.92
CA ARG A 116 -10.79 16.22 10.04
C ARG A 116 -11.82 15.28 10.63
N HIS A 117 -12.74 14.81 9.80
CA HIS A 117 -13.75 13.84 10.19
C HIS A 117 -13.73 12.64 9.23
N ASP A 118 -13.77 11.43 9.75
CA ASP A 118 -13.81 10.17 8.99
C ASP A 118 -14.80 9.24 9.69
N TRP A 119 -15.91 8.95 9.02
CA TRP A 119 -16.93 8.03 9.47
C TRP A 119 -17.06 6.86 8.53
N ARG A 120 -17.07 5.64 9.06
CA ARG A 120 -17.16 4.40 8.28
C ARG A 120 -18.10 3.41 8.92
N ALA A 121 -18.97 2.82 8.12
CA ALA A 121 -19.76 1.67 8.48
C ALA A 121 -19.48 0.55 7.48
N ILE A 122 -19.09 -0.61 7.97
CA ILE A 122 -18.82 -1.80 7.15
C ILE A 122 -19.55 -2.95 7.78
N GLY A 123 -20.34 -3.67 6.99
CA GLY A 123 -21.12 -4.78 7.51
C GLY A 123 -21.23 -5.95 6.54
N ASN A 124 -21.55 -7.09 7.13
CA ASN A 124 -21.86 -8.32 6.42
C ASN A 124 -23.13 -8.90 7.01
N PHE A 125 -24.09 -9.28 6.15
CA PHE A 125 -25.32 -9.94 6.53
C PHE A 125 -25.63 -11.06 5.53
N GLY A 126 -25.43 -12.29 5.94
CA GLY A 126 -25.59 -13.45 5.06
C GLY A 126 -24.68 -13.34 3.83
N ASN A 127 -25.29 -13.25 2.66
CA ASN A 127 -24.58 -13.14 1.38
C ASN A 127 -24.27 -11.69 0.97
N TYR A 128 -24.64 -10.71 1.78
CA TYR A 128 -24.48 -9.30 1.46
C TYR A 128 -23.35 -8.68 2.28
N ASP A 129 -22.46 -7.95 1.60
CA ASP A 129 -21.48 -7.05 2.20
C ASP A 129 -21.83 -5.62 1.81
N PHE A 130 -21.70 -4.68 2.72
CA PHE A 130 -21.89 -3.27 2.43
C PHE A 130 -20.80 -2.42 3.09
N GLY A 131 -20.58 -1.25 2.52
CA GLY A 131 -19.68 -0.27 3.09
C GLY A 131 -20.15 1.15 2.80
N ILE A 132 -19.98 2.02 3.78
CA ILE A 132 -20.22 3.46 3.69
C ILE A 132 -19.00 4.15 4.28
N LEU A 133 -18.48 5.13 3.56
CA LEU A 133 -17.42 6.03 4.00
C LEU A 133 -17.90 7.46 3.81
N LEU A 134 -17.68 8.29 4.80
CA LEU A 134 -17.90 9.73 4.75
C LEU A 134 -16.66 10.40 5.33
N GLU A 135 -16.08 11.35 4.60
CA GLU A 135 -14.84 12.00 5.00
C GLU A 135 -14.88 13.50 4.74
N LYS A 136 -14.14 14.23 5.56
CA LYS A 136 -13.87 15.65 5.45
C LYS A 136 -12.44 15.94 5.84
N ASP A 137 -11.71 16.67 5.02
CA ASP A 137 -10.38 17.18 5.36
C ASP A 137 -10.45 18.55 6.10
N PRO A 138 -9.39 18.91 6.85
CA PRO A 138 -9.31 20.20 7.50
C PRO A 138 -9.38 21.35 6.49
N GLY A 139 -10.19 22.35 6.77
CA GLY A 139 -10.35 23.56 5.91
C GLY A 139 -11.44 23.47 4.86
N GLU A 140 -11.97 22.29 4.56
CA GLU A 140 -13.08 22.14 3.63
C GLU A 140 -14.39 22.64 4.23
N GLN A 141 -15.25 23.19 3.35
CA GLN A 141 -16.54 23.73 3.76
C GLN A 141 -17.61 22.66 3.95
N ASN A 142 -17.59 21.61 3.11
CA ASN A 142 -18.55 20.53 3.16
C ASN A 142 -18.26 19.57 4.30
N ILE A 143 -19.31 19.12 5.00
CA ILE A 143 -19.18 18.14 6.10
C ILE A 143 -18.84 16.75 5.58
N PHE A 144 -19.24 16.42 4.36
CA PHE A 144 -18.97 15.16 3.68
C PHE A 144 -18.48 15.47 2.26
N ASP A 145 -17.24 15.88 2.15
CA ASP A 145 -16.65 16.23 0.87
C ASP A 145 -16.44 14.97 0.03
N HIS A 146 -15.86 13.95 0.64
CA HIS A 146 -15.77 12.63 0.03
C HIS A 146 -16.79 11.65 0.61
N ASN A 147 -17.44 10.90 -0.28
CA ASN A 147 -18.33 9.81 0.10
C ASN A 147 -18.14 8.58 -0.79
N SER A 148 -18.19 7.41 -0.18
CA SER A 148 -18.17 6.14 -0.91
C SER A 148 -19.20 5.19 -0.31
N VAL A 149 -20.01 4.56 -1.17
CA VAL A 149 -21.06 3.63 -0.77
C VAL A 149 -21.10 2.44 -1.72
N TYR A 150 -21.13 1.24 -1.20
CA TYR A 150 -21.38 0.04 -2.01
C TYR A 150 -22.25 -0.99 -1.29
N LEU A 151 -22.93 -1.79 -2.10
CA LEU A 151 -23.58 -3.02 -1.71
C LEU A 151 -23.07 -4.16 -2.59
N LYS A 152 -22.60 -5.24 -1.99
CA LYS A 152 -22.09 -6.41 -2.69
C LYS A 152 -22.87 -7.65 -2.27
N TRP A 153 -23.32 -8.42 -3.23
CA TRP A 153 -23.92 -9.73 -3.03
C TRP A 153 -22.95 -10.83 -3.49
N ASN A 154 -22.84 -11.88 -2.68
CA ASN A 154 -21.95 -13.01 -2.92
C ASN A 154 -22.75 -14.31 -2.94
N SER A 155 -22.48 -15.16 -3.91
CA SER A 155 -22.89 -16.56 -3.92
C SER A 155 -21.67 -17.46 -4.18
N SER A 156 -21.87 -18.76 -4.23
CA SER A 156 -20.78 -19.72 -4.51
C SER A 156 -20.06 -19.44 -5.84
N ASN A 157 -20.80 -19.03 -6.86
CA ASN A 157 -20.28 -18.91 -8.22
C ASN A 157 -20.35 -17.47 -8.78
N MET A 158 -20.96 -16.54 -8.06
CA MET A 158 -21.24 -15.21 -8.56
C MET A 158 -21.08 -14.17 -7.45
N LYS A 159 -20.49 -13.04 -7.82
CA LYS A 159 -20.48 -11.81 -7.01
C LYS A 159 -21.05 -10.69 -7.85
N PHE A 160 -21.86 -9.84 -7.24
CA PHE A 160 -22.36 -8.63 -7.86
C PHE A 160 -22.16 -7.47 -6.92
N ILE A 161 -21.76 -6.31 -7.44
CA ILE A 161 -21.55 -5.10 -6.67
C ILE A 161 -22.23 -3.92 -7.35
N ALA A 162 -22.89 -3.09 -6.56
CA ALA A 162 -23.46 -1.82 -6.96
C ALA A 162 -22.90 -0.72 -6.07
N GLY A 163 -22.59 0.44 -6.65
CA GLY A 163 -21.97 1.58 -5.98
C GLY A 163 -20.47 1.68 -6.26
N ASP A 164 -19.73 2.17 -5.28
CA ASP A 164 -18.30 2.41 -5.44
C ASP A 164 -17.48 1.13 -5.32
N HIS A 165 -16.74 0.83 -6.35
CA HIS A 165 -15.92 -0.37 -6.42
C HIS A 165 -14.62 -0.13 -7.18
N GLN A 166 -13.71 -1.09 -7.10
CA GLN A 166 -12.45 -1.09 -7.84
C GLN A 166 -12.21 -2.46 -8.47
N LEU A 167 -11.66 -2.48 -9.67
CA LEU A 167 -11.18 -3.67 -10.34
C LEU A 167 -9.66 -3.66 -10.36
N ILE A 168 -9.06 -4.77 -9.92
CA ILE A 168 -7.61 -4.96 -9.88
C ILE A 168 -7.32 -6.22 -10.69
N GLY A 169 -6.74 -6.08 -11.89
CA GLY A 169 -6.50 -7.15 -12.83
C GLY A 169 -5.07 -7.25 -13.35
N GLY A 170 -4.67 -8.42 -13.80
CA GLY A 170 -3.33 -8.65 -14.34
C GLY A 170 -2.21 -8.37 -13.35
N PHE A 171 -1.15 -7.73 -13.82
CA PHE A 171 0.00 -7.25 -13.04
C PHE A 171 0.12 -5.72 -13.07
N GLY A 172 -0.95 -5.03 -13.46
CA GLY A 172 -1.09 -3.59 -13.33
C GLY A 172 -0.93 -2.77 -14.59
N LEU A 173 -0.78 -3.37 -15.76
CA LEU A 173 -0.60 -2.61 -17.00
C LEU A 173 -1.88 -1.97 -17.54
N VAL A 174 -3.07 -2.52 -17.25
CA VAL A 174 -4.34 -2.03 -17.81
C VAL A 174 -5.35 -1.62 -16.75
N ALA A 175 -5.58 -2.44 -15.73
CA ALA A 175 -6.57 -2.15 -14.70
C ALA A 175 -6.02 -2.46 -13.30
N TRP A 176 -5.61 -1.41 -12.61
CA TRP A 176 -5.08 -1.51 -11.24
C TRP A 176 -5.45 -0.27 -10.45
N ARG A 177 -6.67 -0.26 -9.92
CA ARG A 177 -7.22 0.88 -9.18
C ARG A 177 -6.88 0.83 -7.70
N THR A 178 -5.58 0.80 -7.40
CA THR A 178 -5.00 0.89 -6.06
C THR A 178 -3.54 1.31 -6.18
N THR A 179 -2.83 1.46 -5.07
CA THR A 179 -1.40 1.79 -5.10
C THR A 179 -0.60 0.71 -5.85
N SER A 180 0.44 1.12 -6.57
CA SER A 180 1.39 0.20 -7.22
C SER A 180 2.13 -0.67 -6.20
N VAL A 181 2.76 -1.74 -6.68
CA VAL A 181 3.67 -2.53 -5.87
C VAL A 181 4.83 -1.65 -5.39
N HIS A 182 5.01 -1.57 -4.07
CA HIS A 182 6.10 -0.78 -3.50
C HIS A 182 7.46 -1.36 -3.88
N LYS A 183 8.38 -0.50 -4.35
CA LYS A 183 9.76 -0.86 -4.64
C LYS A 183 10.58 -0.95 -3.36
N GLY A 184 11.34 -2.03 -3.22
CA GLY A 184 12.21 -2.23 -2.06
C GLY A 184 12.44 -3.69 -1.71
N PHE A 185 12.71 -3.94 -0.44
CA PHE A 185 13.02 -5.28 0.06
C PHE A 185 11.84 -6.26 -0.01
N GLU A 186 10.61 -5.76 0.04
CA GLU A 186 9.39 -6.59 0.04
C GLU A 186 8.86 -6.89 -1.36
N THR A 187 9.40 -6.25 -2.39
CA THR A 187 9.00 -6.47 -3.79
C THR A 187 9.09 -7.94 -4.20
N ILE A 188 10.07 -8.69 -3.65
CA ILE A 188 10.21 -10.15 -3.90
C ILE A 188 8.96 -10.94 -3.45
N ASN A 189 8.20 -10.43 -2.51
CA ASN A 189 7.02 -11.09 -1.96
C ASN A 189 5.71 -10.63 -2.61
N THR A 190 5.69 -9.45 -3.24
CA THR A 190 4.47 -8.79 -3.70
C THR A 190 4.37 -8.66 -5.22
N LEU A 191 5.46 -8.40 -5.92
CA LEU A 191 5.46 -8.23 -7.38
C LEU A 191 4.91 -9.44 -8.15
N PRO A 192 5.18 -10.71 -7.76
CA PRO A 192 4.63 -11.87 -8.46
C PRO A 192 3.13 -12.12 -8.20
N ARG A 193 2.43 -11.19 -7.56
CA ARG A 193 0.99 -11.34 -7.25
C ARG A 193 0.14 -10.71 -8.34
N GLN A 194 -0.83 -11.46 -8.78
CA GLN A 194 -1.89 -10.98 -9.65
C GLN A 194 -2.89 -10.08 -8.92
N GLY A 195 -3.57 -9.29 -9.71
CA GLY A 195 -4.76 -8.55 -9.28
C GLY A 195 -5.88 -9.47 -8.78
N LYS A 196 -6.73 -8.94 -7.92
CA LYS A 196 -7.67 -9.69 -7.07
C LYS A 196 -9.11 -9.71 -7.58
N GLY A 197 -9.35 -9.14 -8.76
CA GLY A 197 -10.69 -8.98 -9.31
C GLY A 197 -11.40 -7.75 -8.72
N ILE A 198 -12.70 -7.89 -8.44
CA ILE A 198 -13.54 -6.78 -8.03
C ILE A 198 -13.73 -6.73 -6.50
N LYS A 199 -13.64 -5.50 -5.95
CA LYS A 199 -13.84 -5.21 -4.53
C LYS A 199 -14.71 -3.98 -4.34
N GLY A 200 -15.43 -3.89 -3.21
CA GLY A 200 -16.06 -2.66 -2.74
C GLY A 200 -15.00 -1.64 -2.35
N TYR A 201 -15.24 -0.38 -2.69
CA TYR A 201 -14.32 0.70 -2.38
C TYR A 201 -14.53 1.24 -0.98
N ARG A 202 -13.44 1.42 -0.21
CA ARG A 202 -13.47 1.81 1.21
C ARG A 202 -12.33 2.74 1.61
N SER A 203 -11.66 3.33 0.61
CA SER A 203 -10.55 4.26 0.85
C SER A 203 -11.04 5.70 0.86
N SER A 204 -10.38 6.55 1.64
CA SER A 204 -10.55 8.00 1.60
C SER A 204 -9.88 8.64 0.38
N ASN A 205 -9.21 7.89 -0.46
CA ASN A 205 -8.67 8.41 -1.71
C ASN A 205 -9.77 8.51 -2.76
N GLU A 206 -10.02 9.70 -3.28
CA GLU A 206 -11.15 10.00 -4.19
C GLU A 206 -10.93 9.53 -5.63
N TYR A 207 -9.71 9.17 -5.94
CA TYR A 207 -9.25 8.92 -7.30
C TYR A 207 -9.45 7.49 -7.81
N TRP A 208 -9.45 6.48 -6.92
CA TRP A 208 -9.37 5.08 -7.35
C TRP A 208 -10.70 4.37 -7.60
N ASN A 209 -11.81 4.92 -7.16
CA ASN A 209 -13.11 4.27 -7.27
C ASN A 209 -13.67 4.28 -8.72
N THR A 210 -14.58 3.35 -8.98
CA THR A 210 -15.55 3.39 -10.08
C THR A 210 -16.92 3.37 -9.45
N ARG A 211 -17.77 4.33 -9.75
CA ARG A 211 -19.17 4.36 -9.28
C ARG A 211 -20.07 3.75 -10.33
N GLY A 212 -20.69 2.63 -10.01
CA GLY A 212 -21.51 1.90 -10.98
C GLY A 212 -21.80 0.47 -10.57
N PHE A 213 -21.59 -0.46 -11.49
CA PHE A 213 -21.88 -1.88 -11.29
C PHE A 213 -20.69 -2.73 -11.69
N GLY A 214 -20.54 -3.86 -11.02
CA GLY A 214 -19.53 -4.83 -11.40
C GLY A 214 -19.80 -6.19 -10.80
N GLY A 215 -19.03 -7.19 -11.18
CA GLY A 215 -19.19 -8.52 -10.65
C GLY A 215 -18.14 -9.51 -11.09
N GLU A 216 -18.23 -10.71 -10.53
CA GLU A 216 -17.45 -11.88 -10.92
C GLU A 216 -18.39 -13.05 -11.12
N GLN A 217 -18.14 -13.84 -12.14
CA GLN A 217 -18.88 -15.08 -12.42
C GLN A 217 -17.89 -16.22 -12.69
N GLN A 218 -17.94 -17.25 -11.88
CA GLN A 218 -17.20 -18.49 -12.11
C GLN A 218 -18.00 -19.40 -13.03
N THR A 219 -17.40 -19.85 -14.12
CA THR A 219 -17.96 -20.78 -15.09
C THR A 219 -17.03 -21.97 -15.26
N GLN A 220 -17.46 -22.99 -16.02
CA GLN A 220 -16.60 -24.11 -16.42
C GLN A 220 -15.44 -23.69 -17.32
N TYR A 221 -15.53 -22.55 -18.01
CA TYR A 221 -14.52 -22.01 -18.91
C TYR A 221 -13.61 -20.99 -18.22
N GLY A 222 -13.73 -20.77 -16.91
CA GLY A 222 -12.94 -19.81 -16.16
C GLY A 222 -13.81 -18.75 -15.47
N LYS A 223 -13.14 -17.76 -14.91
CA LYS A 223 -13.76 -16.65 -14.17
C LYS A 223 -13.85 -15.41 -15.05
N PHE A 224 -15.02 -14.85 -15.17
CA PHE A 224 -15.27 -13.55 -15.77
C PHE A 224 -15.43 -12.51 -14.67
N THR A 225 -14.77 -11.36 -14.84
CA THR A 225 -14.90 -10.20 -13.96
C THR A 225 -15.21 -8.98 -14.83
N TYR A 226 -16.19 -8.19 -14.43
CA TYR A 226 -16.60 -7.00 -15.17
C TYR A 226 -16.83 -5.82 -14.25
N SER A 227 -16.62 -4.62 -14.77
CA SER A 227 -16.85 -3.34 -14.11
C SER A 227 -17.36 -2.35 -15.14
N LEU A 228 -18.42 -1.64 -14.83
CA LEU A 228 -18.99 -0.56 -15.62
C LEU A 228 -19.36 0.58 -14.69
N GLY A 229 -18.94 1.79 -15.01
CA GLY A 229 -19.31 2.92 -14.18
C GLY A 229 -18.95 4.27 -14.75
N ARG A 230 -19.48 5.27 -14.05
CA ARG A 230 -19.26 6.68 -14.29
C ARG A 230 -18.74 7.31 -12.99
N THR A 231 -17.65 8.06 -13.08
CA THR A 231 -17.02 8.69 -11.92
C THR A 231 -16.68 10.12 -12.24
N TYR A 232 -16.98 11.03 -11.32
CA TYR A 232 -16.52 12.39 -11.38
C TYR A 232 -15.12 12.47 -10.78
N GLN A 233 -14.24 13.26 -11.36
CA GLN A 233 -12.84 13.38 -11.00
C GLN A 233 -12.43 14.85 -10.99
N ASP A 234 -11.49 15.15 -10.10
CA ASP A 234 -10.87 16.46 -10.06
C ASP A 234 -9.72 16.56 -11.06
N GLY A 235 -9.68 17.67 -11.77
CA GLY A 235 -8.63 17.88 -12.76
C GLY A 235 -9.04 18.74 -13.93
N SER A 236 -8.28 18.66 -15.01
CA SER A 236 -8.52 19.37 -16.27
C SER A 236 -8.07 18.55 -17.47
N LEU A 237 -8.62 18.83 -18.64
CA LEU A 237 -8.07 18.38 -19.92
C LEU A 237 -7.21 19.50 -20.52
N GLU A 238 -6.00 19.18 -20.91
CA GLU A 238 -5.09 20.09 -21.61
C GLU A 238 -4.67 19.44 -22.94
N GLY A 239 -5.40 19.75 -24.01
CA GLY A 239 -5.23 19.08 -25.31
C GLY A 239 -5.60 17.59 -25.22
N GLU A 240 -4.64 16.72 -25.47
CA GLU A 240 -4.79 15.25 -25.36
C GLU A 240 -4.35 14.68 -23.99
N GLU A 241 -4.06 15.55 -23.04
CA GLU A 241 -3.56 15.14 -21.72
C GLU A 241 -4.65 15.32 -20.65
N ILE A 242 -4.83 14.27 -19.81
CA ILE A 242 -5.69 14.31 -18.63
C ILE A 242 -4.82 14.62 -17.41
N LYS A 243 -5.01 15.80 -16.83
CA LYS A 243 -4.33 16.23 -15.60
C LYS A 243 -5.25 16.01 -14.41
N LEU A 244 -5.08 14.87 -13.73
CA LEU A 244 -5.84 14.53 -12.55
C LEU A 244 -5.26 15.22 -11.31
N ASP A 245 -6.11 15.85 -10.52
CA ASP A 245 -5.76 16.25 -9.16
C ASP A 245 -6.01 15.07 -8.21
N LYS A 246 -4.92 14.54 -7.66
CA LYS A 246 -4.96 13.35 -6.81
C LYS A 246 -4.94 13.69 -5.32
N THR A 247 -5.00 14.97 -4.99
CA THR A 247 -4.94 15.44 -3.60
C THR A 247 -6.23 15.20 -2.85
N GLY A 248 -7.39 15.32 -3.53
CA GLY A 248 -8.72 15.28 -2.93
C GLY A 248 -8.95 16.43 -1.95
N LEU A 249 -8.24 17.56 -2.10
CA LEU A 249 -8.40 18.73 -1.23
C LEU A 249 -9.20 19.82 -1.94
N HIS A 250 -10.24 20.32 -1.27
CA HIS A 250 -11.12 21.37 -1.77
C HIS A 250 -11.08 22.62 -0.87
N ILE A 251 -9.88 23.19 -0.71
CA ILE A 251 -9.61 24.29 0.24
C ILE A 251 -9.39 25.60 -0.48
N THR A 252 -8.54 25.61 -1.52
CA THR A 252 -8.21 26.82 -2.26
C THR A 252 -9.19 27.06 -3.41
N GLN A 253 -9.26 28.29 -3.90
CA GLN A 253 -10.09 28.61 -5.07
C GLN A 253 -9.67 27.78 -6.30
N ASN A 254 -8.38 27.47 -6.45
CA ASN A 254 -7.86 26.65 -7.54
C ASN A 254 -8.29 25.18 -7.41
N ASP A 255 -8.35 24.65 -6.18
CA ASP A 255 -8.85 23.29 -5.94
C ASP A 255 -10.34 23.20 -6.29
N LEU A 256 -11.14 24.18 -5.85
CA LEU A 256 -12.57 24.25 -6.15
C LEU A 256 -12.88 24.40 -7.65
N LEU A 257 -12.01 25.07 -8.42
CA LEU A 257 -12.14 25.17 -9.87
C LEU A 257 -11.89 23.84 -10.59
N LYS A 258 -11.15 22.92 -9.98
CA LYS A 258 -10.88 21.59 -10.53
C LYS A 258 -11.85 20.53 -10.05
N GLN A 259 -12.61 20.82 -8.99
CA GLN A 259 -13.51 19.87 -8.35
C GLN A 259 -14.57 19.35 -9.34
N ASN A 260 -14.62 18.03 -9.53
CA ASN A 260 -15.57 17.32 -10.38
C ASN A 260 -15.64 17.82 -11.85
N GLN A 261 -14.58 18.43 -12.37
CA GLN A 261 -14.56 18.94 -13.75
C GLN A 261 -14.46 17.84 -14.80
N LEU A 262 -13.95 16.67 -14.43
CA LEU A 262 -13.81 15.55 -15.34
C LEU A 262 -14.86 14.48 -15.07
N VAL A 263 -15.44 13.96 -16.14
CA VAL A 263 -16.37 12.81 -16.11
C VAL A 263 -15.72 11.64 -16.81
N GLU A 264 -15.42 10.60 -16.06
CA GLU A 264 -14.92 9.32 -16.60
C GLU A 264 -16.08 8.33 -16.74
N ASN A 265 -16.25 7.78 -17.94
CA ASN A 265 -17.04 6.57 -18.17
C ASN A 265 -16.07 5.43 -18.49
N ALA A 266 -16.14 4.33 -17.72
CA ALA A 266 -15.22 3.21 -17.88
C ALA A 266 -15.96 1.88 -17.93
N ALA A 267 -15.48 1.00 -18.81
CA ALA A 267 -15.91 -0.40 -18.88
C ALA A 267 -14.67 -1.29 -18.92
N THR A 268 -14.65 -2.28 -18.05
CA THR A 268 -13.55 -3.25 -17.97
C THR A 268 -14.14 -4.66 -17.94
N VAL A 269 -13.56 -5.56 -18.71
CA VAL A 269 -13.89 -7.01 -18.71
C VAL A 269 -12.59 -7.78 -18.60
N MET A 270 -12.55 -8.75 -17.70
CA MET A 270 -11.43 -9.65 -17.51
C MET A 270 -11.94 -11.08 -17.51
N TRP A 271 -11.29 -11.91 -18.28
CA TRP A 271 -11.43 -13.36 -18.20
C TRP A 271 -10.11 -13.95 -17.70
N ASN A 272 -10.19 -14.92 -16.79
CA ASN A 272 -9.02 -15.70 -16.40
C ASN A 272 -9.40 -17.13 -16.06
N ASN A 273 -8.51 -18.06 -16.37
CA ASN A 273 -8.68 -19.48 -16.07
C ASN A 273 -7.39 -20.08 -15.50
N ASN A 274 -7.56 -20.96 -14.53
CA ASN A 274 -6.49 -21.74 -13.95
C ASN A 274 -6.46 -23.11 -14.63
N PHE A 275 -5.45 -23.35 -15.42
CA PHE A 275 -5.13 -24.65 -15.96
C PHE A 275 -4.30 -25.44 -14.95
N THR A 276 -3.96 -26.69 -15.26
CA THR A 276 -3.28 -27.57 -14.30
C THR A 276 -1.97 -26.99 -13.75
N SER A 277 -1.18 -26.32 -14.60
CA SER A 277 0.15 -25.80 -14.26
C SER A 277 0.24 -24.29 -14.33
N TYR A 278 -0.59 -23.62 -15.10
CA TYR A 278 -0.52 -22.19 -15.33
C TYR A 278 -1.90 -21.52 -15.26
N GLN A 279 -1.87 -20.24 -15.05
CA GLN A 279 -3.02 -19.35 -15.15
C GLN A 279 -2.84 -18.48 -16.40
N LEU A 280 -3.91 -18.30 -17.15
CA LEU A 280 -3.98 -17.38 -18.27
C LEU A 280 -5.16 -16.46 -18.09
N GLY A 281 -4.99 -15.19 -18.44
CA GLY A 281 -6.09 -14.22 -18.45
C GLY A 281 -5.95 -13.18 -19.55
N VAL A 282 -7.09 -12.62 -19.90
CA VAL A 282 -7.22 -11.51 -20.86
C VAL A 282 -8.03 -10.42 -20.20
N LEU A 283 -7.60 -9.16 -20.35
CA LEU A 283 -8.26 -8.01 -19.81
C LEU A 283 -8.48 -6.98 -20.92
N LEU A 284 -9.70 -6.47 -21.00
CA LEU A 284 -10.13 -5.41 -21.91
C LEU A 284 -10.59 -4.23 -21.07
N ASN A 285 -10.10 -3.04 -21.37
CA ASN A 285 -10.53 -1.80 -20.73
C ASN A 285 -10.81 -0.75 -21.80
N THR A 286 -11.93 -0.05 -21.65
CA THR A 286 -12.23 1.15 -22.43
C THR A 286 -12.72 2.24 -21.48
N GLN A 287 -12.29 3.45 -21.74
CA GLN A 287 -12.69 4.60 -20.95
C GLN A 287 -12.76 5.86 -21.81
N SER A 288 -13.66 6.75 -21.44
CA SER A 288 -13.83 8.06 -22.03
C SER A 288 -13.80 9.07 -20.88
N VAL A 289 -12.95 10.07 -20.99
CA VAL A 289 -12.87 11.18 -20.03
C VAL A 289 -13.24 12.44 -20.77
N SER A 290 -14.27 13.13 -20.29
CA SER A 290 -14.75 14.42 -20.83
C SER A 290 -14.71 15.49 -19.76
N ASP A 291 -14.53 16.73 -20.18
CA ASP A 291 -14.68 17.91 -19.32
C ASP A 291 -15.99 18.67 -19.64
N ASN A 292 -16.25 19.71 -18.86
CA ASN A 292 -17.43 20.56 -19.04
C ASN A 292 -17.32 21.51 -20.25
N ASP A 293 -16.13 21.66 -20.82
CA ASP A 293 -15.84 22.53 -21.98
C ASP A 293 -15.99 21.79 -23.31
N GLY A 294 -16.37 20.51 -23.28
CA GLY A 294 -16.61 19.66 -24.45
C GLY A 294 -15.41 18.90 -24.94
N GLY A 295 -14.28 18.94 -24.23
CA GLY A 295 -13.15 18.05 -24.45
C GLY A 295 -13.54 16.59 -24.18
N ASN A 296 -13.03 15.66 -24.97
CA ASN A 296 -13.25 14.23 -24.77
C ASN A 296 -12.06 13.41 -25.26
N ILE A 297 -11.50 12.61 -24.36
CA ILE A 297 -10.38 11.71 -24.63
C ILE A 297 -10.83 10.27 -24.43
N GLN A 298 -10.59 9.42 -25.43
CA GLN A 298 -10.95 8.00 -25.37
C GLN A 298 -9.69 7.13 -25.35
N HIS A 299 -9.67 6.17 -24.45
CA HIS A 299 -8.62 5.18 -24.32
C HIS A 299 -9.21 3.77 -24.31
N SER A 300 -8.58 2.89 -25.07
CA SER A 300 -8.87 1.48 -25.03
C SER A 300 -7.56 0.71 -24.93
N SER A 301 -7.57 -0.34 -24.14
CA SER A 301 -6.41 -1.19 -23.94
C SER A 301 -6.82 -2.64 -23.74
N VAL A 302 -5.95 -3.54 -24.16
CA VAL A 302 -6.10 -4.97 -23.97
C VAL A 302 -4.80 -5.52 -23.40
N SER A 303 -4.89 -6.46 -22.45
CA SER A 303 -3.72 -7.21 -22.01
C SER A 303 -3.97 -8.71 -21.96
N ILE A 304 -2.87 -9.43 -22.09
CA ILE A 304 -2.79 -10.86 -21.83
C ILE A 304 -1.81 -11.03 -20.66
N PHE A 305 -2.23 -11.75 -19.65
CA PHE A 305 -1.40 -12.03 -18.49
C PHE A 305 -1.37 -13.51 -18.15
N THR A 306 -0.25 -13.95 -17.61
CA THR A 306 -0.04 -15.36 -17.28
C THR A 306 0.83 -15.50 -16.04
N SER A 307 0.65 -16.61 -15.33
CA SER A 307 1.45 -16.96 -14.17
C SER A 307 1.51 -18.48 -14.05
N GLU A 308 2.69 -19.03 -13.85
CA GLU A 308 2.88 -20.46 -13.62
C GLU A 308 3.78 -20.69 -12.42
N LYS A 309 3.39 -21.65 -11.59
CA LYS A 309 4.17 -22.14 -10.46
C LYS A 309 4.55 -23.58 -10.70
N GLN A 310 5.81 -23.83 -10.97
CA GLN A 310 6.35 -25.16 -11.16
C GLN A 310 7.52 -25.41 -10.21
N ASN A 311 7.39 -26.35 -9.26
CA ASN A 311 8.40 -26.64 -8.26
C ASN A 311 8.88 -25.38 -7.52
N ASN A 312 10.15 -25.02 -7.74
CA ASN A 312 10.81 -23.89 -7.12
C ASN A 312 10.71 -22.59 -7.92
N LEU A 313 10.13 -22.63 -9.11
CA LEU A 313 10.00 -21.49 -10.02
C LEU A 313 8.56 -20.99 -10.04
N HIS A 314 8.43 -19.68 -10.03
CA HIS A 314 7.18 -18.97 -10.32
C HIS A 314 7.49 -17.88 -11.32
N TRP A 315 7.09 -18.06 -12.57
CA TRP A 315 7.16 -17.02 -13.57
C TRP A 315 5.80 -16.35 -13.77
N PHE A 316 5.82 -15.08 -14.13
CA PHE A 316 4.63 -14.26 -14.29
C PHE A 316 4.89 -13.16 -15.32
N GLY A 317 3.83 -12.68 -15.95
CA GLY A 317 3.97 -11.56 -16.87
C GLY A 317 2.63 -11.08 -17.42
N GLU A 318 2.64 -9.83 -17.87
CA GLU A 318 1.55 -9.17 -18.57
C GLU A 318 2.13 -8.42 -19.77
N THR A 319 1.46 -8.55 -20.92
CA THR A 319 1.72 -7.75 -22.12
C THR A 319 0.44 -7.02 -22.46
N ALA A 320 0.53 -5.72 -22.69
CA ALA A 320 -0.62 -4.87 -22.94
C ALA A 320 -0.43 -4.06 -24.23
N PHE A 321 -1.56 -3.77 -24.88
CA PHE A 321 -1.68 -2.97 -26.09
C PHE A 321 -2.70 -1.87 -25.83
N ASN A 322 -2.42 -0.67 -26.30
CA ASN A 322 -3.38 0.43 -26.30
C ASN A 322 -3.94 0.70 -27.72
N ASN A 323 -4.85 1.65 -27.86
CA ASN A 323 -5.44 2.03 -29.14
C ASN A 323 -4.41 2.57 -30.17
N ASN A 324 -3.23 3.04 -29.73
CA ASN A 324 -2.13 3.46 -30.61
C ASN A 324 -1.19 2.28 -30.99
N LEU A 325 -1.60 1.03 -30.71
CA LEU A 325 -0.81 -0.18 -30.93
C LEU A 325 0.55 -0.20 -30.21
N SER A 326 0.73 0.66 -29.21
CA SER A 326 1.92 0.60 -28.36
C SER A 326 1.87 -0.62 -27.46
N ILE A 327 3.02 -1.27 -27.30
CA ILE A 327 3.15 -2.53 -26.56
C ILE A 327 3.92 -2.28 -25.28
N ALA A 328 3.29 -2.50 -24.12
CA ALA A 328 3.93 -2.51 -22.84
C ALA A 328 4.09 -3.93 -22.30
N PHE A 329 5.13 -4.13 -21.49
CA PHE A 329 5.45 -5.42 -20.90
C PHE A 329 5.92 -5.26 -19.44
N LEU A 330 5.45 -6.15 -18.59
CA LEU A 330 5.96 -6.40 -17.23
C LEU A 330 6.00 -7.90 -16.98
N GLY A 331 7.14 -8.44 -16.55
CA GLY A 331 7.24 -9.85 -16.22
C GLY A 331 8.45 -10.19 -15.39
N GLY A 332 8.48 -11.40 -14.86
CA GLY A 332 9.59 -11.85 -14.04
C GLY A 332 9.54 -13.31 -13.63
N VAL A 333 10.60 -13.72 -12.96
CA VAL A 333 10.78 -15.08 -12.43
C VAL A 333 11.19 -15.00 -10.97
N LEU A 334 10.45 -15.68 -10.11
CA LEU A 334 10.77 -15.90 -8.72
C LEU A 334 11.22 -17.35 -8.50
N PHE A 335 12.47 -17.52 -8.13
CA PHE A 335 13.04 -18.79 -7.68
C PHE A 335 12.97 -18.89 -6.16
N ARG A 336 12.60 -20.08 -5.62
CA ARG A 336 12.55 -20.36 -4.19
C ARG A 336 13.18 -21.72 -3.90
N SER A 337 14.19 -21.76 -3.07
CA SER A 337 14.80 -23.01 -2.65
C SER A 337 15.22 -22.91 -1.19
N GLY A 338 14.50 -23.63 -0.31
CA GLY A 338 14.82 -23.69 1.11
C GLY A 338 15.03 -22.32 1.75
N THR A 339 16.28 -21.92 1.84
CA THR A 339 16.70 -20.67 2.51
C THR A 339 16.81 -19.47 1.57
N ILE A 340 16.70 -19.67 0.26
CA ILE A 340 16.97 -18.64 -0.75
C ILE A 340 15.69 -18.33 -1.53
N LYS A 341 15.42 -17.05 -1.70
CA LYS A 341 14.48 -16.53 -2.70
C LYS A 341 15.25 -15.58 -3.62
N TYR A 342 15.01 -15.66 -4.93
CA TYR A 342 15.57 -14.75 -5.91
C TYR A 342 14.49 -14.35 -6.91
N LEU A 343 14.30 -13.05 -7.07
CA LEU A 343 13.39 -12.44 -8.05
C LEU A 343 14.19 -11.65 -9.07
N ILE A 344 13.90 -11.85 -10.33
CA ILE A 344 14.28 -10.95 -11.42
C ILE A 344 13.03 -10.54 -12.17
N SER A 345 12.89 -9.25 -12.49
CA SER A 345 11.77 -8.71 -13.26
C SER A 345 12.25 -7.68 -14.28
N LEU A 346 11.61 -7.70 -15.43
CA LEU A 346 11.83 -6.77 -16.55
C LEU A 346 10.55 -5.98 -16.78
N ARG A 347 10.70 -4.70 -17.15
CA ARG A 347 9.61 -3.83 -17.54
C ARG A 347 9.97 -2.94 -18.71
N TYR A 348 8.99 -2.72 -19.58
CA TYR A 348 9.09 -1.83 -20.72
C TYR A 348 7.75 -1.17 -20.98
N TYR A 349 7.70 0.13 -20.86
CA TYR A 349 6.53 0.98 -21.06
C TYR A 349 6.91 2.07 -22.06
N PRO A 350 6.48 2.00 -23.33
CA PRO A 350 6.77 3.04 -24.32
C PRO A 350 6.20 4.40 -23.89
N ALA A 351 6.78 5.49 -24.36
CA ALA A 351 6.35 6.83 -24.03
C ALA A 351 4.88 7.13 -24.42
N ASN A 352 4.41 6.51 -25.50
CA ASN A 352 3.04 6.63 -25.99
C ASN A 352 2.08 5.55 -25.48
N PHE A 353 2.50 4.70 -24.55
CA PHE A 353 1.62 3.76 -23.87
C PHE A 353 0.96 4.43 -22.66
N ARG A 354 -0.31 4.81 -22.80
CA ARG A 354 -1.07 5.47 -21.74
C ARG A 354 -2.28 4.63 -21.37
N THR A 355 -2.45 4.39 -20.07
CA THR A 355 -3.66 3.82 -19.47
C THR A 355 -3.90 4.48 -18.11
N TYR A 356 -4.98 5.25 -17.97
CA TYR A 356 -5.21 6.12 -16.80
C TYR A 356 -5.56 5.38 -15.51
N ARG A 357 -5.88 4.10 -15.60
CA ARG A 357 -6.28 3.29 -14.44
C ARG A 357 -5.31 2.16 -14.14
N ALA A 358 -4.11 2.25 -14.68
CA ALA A 358 -3.03 1.33 -14.43
C ALA A 358 -2.08 1.86 -13.35
N GLN A 359 -1.49 0.93 -12.60
CA GLN A 359 -0.46 1.21 -11.61
C GLN A 359 0.56 0.07 -11.63
N PRO A 360 1.30 -0.10 -12.72
CA PRO A 360 2.33 -1.13 -12.81
C PRO A 360 3.49 -0.84 -11.85
N PHE A 361 4.29 -1.86 -11.60
CA PHE A 361 5.56 -1.68 -10.89
C PHE A 361 6.49 -0.79 -11.71
N SER A 362 6.80 0.39 -11.20
CA SER A 362 7.63 1.38 -11.90
C SER A 362 8.51 2.18 -10.93
N GLU A 363 9.56 2.81 -11.47
CA GLU A 363 10.39 3.76 -10.74
C GLU A 363 9.65 5.08 -10.49
N TRP A 364 8.89 5.55 -11.49
CA TRP A 364 8.17 6.82 -11.43
C TRP A 364 6.71 6.63 -10.96
N GLN A 365 6.58 6.02 -9.76
CA GLN A 365 5.34 5.95 -8.95
C GLN A 365 4.10 5.46 -9.71
N GLY A 366 4.20 4.30 -10.33
CA GLY A 366 3.05 3.68 -10.99
C GLY A 366 2.70 4.29 -12.34
N GLN A 367 3.57 5.10 -12.94
CA GLN A 367 3.43 5.49 -14.35
C GLN A 367 3.63 4.27 -15.23
N ASN A 368 2.82 4.15 -16.25
CA ASN A 368 2.86 3.08 -17.23
C ASN A 368 3.30 3.56 -18.62
N GLU A 369 4.01 4.67 -18.66
CA GLU A 369 4.54 5.28 -19.89
C GLU A 369 5.98 5.72 -19.69
N GLY A 370 6.75 5.66 -20.75
CA GLY A 370 8.09 6.23 -20.80
C GLY A 370 9.09 5.60 -19.84
N GLU A 371 9.06 4.25 -19.63
CA GLU A 371 10.00 3.59 -18.72
C GLU A 371 10.45 2.22 -19.24
N LYS A 372 11.74 1.93 -19.10
CA LYS A 372 12.27 0.56 -19.17
C LYS A 372 13.15 0.28 -17.96
N GLY A 373 13.16 -0.96 -17.46
CA GLY A 373 13.96 -1.27 -16.28
C GLY A 373 14.10 -2.74 -15.97
N ILE A 374 15.06 -3.02 -15.11
CA ILE A 374 15.33 -4.34 -14.55
C ILE A 374 15.40 -4.23 -13.02
N PHE A 375 14.66 -5.09 -12.35
CA PHE A 375 14.65 -5.21 -10.90
C PHE A 375 15.12 -6.59 -10.49
N GLN A 376 15.97 -6.64 -9.46
CA GLN A 376 16.44 -7.89 -8.86
C GLN A 376 16.32 -7.81 -7.35
N ASN A 377 15.98 -8.94 -6.71
CA ASN A 377 15.93 -9.04 -5.26
C ASN A 377 16.30 -10.44 -4.80
N VAL A 378 17.21 -10.51 -3.85
CA VAL A 378 17.65 -11.74 -3.18
C VAL A 378 17.27 -11.68 -1.72
N GLN A 379 16.67 -12.73 -1.19
CA GLN A 379 16.42 -12.89 0.24
C GLN A 379 17.01 -14.21 0.71
N LEU A 380 17.88 -14.13 1.71
CA LEU A 380 18.50 -15.25 2.39
C LEU A 380 17.94 -15.38 3.79
N LYS A 381 17.39 -16.53 4.14
CA LYS A 381 16.86 -16.83 5.48
C LYS A 381 17.69 -17.92 6.11
N TYR A 382 18.41 -17.62 7.18
CA TYR A 382 19.21 -18.58 7.91
C TYR A 382 18.91 -18.50 9.41
N VAL A 383 18.28 -19.55 9.95
CA VAL A 383 17.85 -19.66 11.35
C VAL A 383 17.03 -18.43 11.78
N LYS A 384 17.66 -17.48 12.47
CA LYS A 384 17.04 -16.24 12.98
C LYS A 384 17.42 -14.99 12.17
N HIS A 385 18.19 -15.15 11.13
CA HIS A 385 18.68 -14.06 10.29
C HIS A 385 17.93 -14.04 8.97
N VAL A 386 17.59 -12.84 8.52
CA VAL A 386 17.08 -12.57 7.17
C VAL A 386 17.94 -11.48 6.58
N ILE A 387 18.59 -11.77 5.47
CA ILE A 387 19.33 -10.79 4.67
C ILE A 387 18.58 -10.60 3.37
N SER A 388 18.31 -9.36 3.02
CA SER A 388 17.64 -9.00 1.76
C SER A 388 18.50 -7.98 1.02
N ILE A 389 18.69 -8.20 -0.27
CA ILE A 389 19.45 -7.30 -1.16
C ILE A 389 18.58 -7.08 -2.39
N TYR A 390 18.42 -5.83 -2.81
CA TYR A 390 17.78 -5.53 -4.08
C TYR A 390 18.57 -4.52 -4.90
N SER A 391 18.32 -4.53 -6.18
CA SER A 391 18.84 -3.57 -7.15
C SER A 391 17.78 -3.30 -8.20
N ASP A 392 17.60 -2.03 -8.55
CA ASP A 392 16.74 -1.56 -9.64
C ASP A 392 17.52 -0.62 -10.54
N ILE A 393 17.38 -0.81 -11.82
CA ILE A 393 17.92 0.07 -12.86
C ILE A 393 16.74 0.44 -13.76
N ALA A 394 16.45 1.73 -13.85
CA ALA A 394 15.37 2.26 -14.66
C ALA A 394 15.87 3.40 -15.55
N GLU A 395 15.38 3.44 -16.76
CA GLU A 395 15.62 4.51 -17.72
C GLU A 395 14.28 5.08 -18.17
N LYS A 396 14.16 6.42 -18.13
CA LYS A 396 13.00 7.12 -18.66
C LYS A 396 13.10 7.21 -20.19
N ILE A 397 12.01 6.92 -20.88
CA ILE A 397 11.88 7.01 -22.33
C ILE A 397 11.01 8.21 -22.65
N ASP A 398 11.54 9.23 -23.30
CA ASP A 398 10.79 10.41 -23.71
C ASP A 398 10.30 10.28 -25.19
N GLU A 399 9.13 10.83 -25.51
CA GLU A 399 8.58 10.83 -26.88
C GLU A 399 9.45 11.67 -27.84
N ASN A 400 10.11 12.69 -27.35
CA ASN A 400 10.93 13.60 -28.15
C ASN A 400 12.39 13.11 -28.18
N THR A 401 12.74 12.36 -29.19
CA THR A 401 14.12 11.87 -29.47
C THR A 401 15.14 12.98 -29.73
N LEU A 402 14.71 14.25 -29.86
CA LEU A 402 15.59 15.40 -30.07
C LEU A 402 16.18 15.97 -28.79
N THR A 403 15.63 15.62 -27.63
CA THR A 403 16.16 15.99 -26.31
C THR A 403 16.65 14.73 -25.62
N THR A 404 17.91 14.38 -25.78
CA THR A 404 18.55 13.25 -25.11
C THR A 404 18.75 13.56 -23.62
N SER A 405 17.68 13.64 -22.85
CA SER A 405 17.78 13.56 -21.39
C SER A 405 17.69 12.10 -20.97
N ASN A 406 18.81 11.40 -21.01
CA ASN A 406 18.87 10.03 -20.49
C ASN A 406 18.76 10.10 -18.96
N ASN A 407 17.55 10.09 -18.44
CA ASN A 407 17.31 9.96 -17.01
C ASN A 407 17.39 8.48 -16.64
N ILE A 408 18.58 8.07 -16.21
CA ILE A 408 18.79 6.72 -15.68
C ILE A 408 18.84 6.81 -14.16
N LYS A 409 18.08 5.96 -13.50
CA LYS A 409 18.09 5.82 -12.06
C LYS A 409 18.55 4.43 -11.64
N TYR A 410 19.49 4.43 -10.71
CA TYR A 410 20.02 3.24 -10.06
C TYR A 410 19.62 3.28 -8.59
N GLU A 411 18.99 2.22 -8.10
CA GLU A 411 18.71 2.09 -6.68
C GLU A 411 19.13 0.71 -6.20
N SER A 412 19.76 0.66 -5.03
CA SER A 412 20.14 -0.60 -4.39
C SER A 412 19.97 -0.51 -2.88
N GLY A 413 19.74 -1.64 -2.28
CA GLY A 413 19.60 -1.71 -0.83
C GLY A 413 20.06 -3.05 -0.27
N ILE A 414 20.56 -2.99 0.96
CA ILE A 414 20.86 -4.15 1.79
C ILE A 414 20.16 -4.00 3.12
N ARG A 415 19.52 -5.07 3.60
CA ARG A 415 18.84 -5.14 4.89
C ARG A 415 19.22 -6.43 5.59
N TRP A 416 19.57 -6.32 6.86
CA TRP A 416 19.74 -7.45 7.77
C TRP A 416 18.74 -7.33 8.91
N GLN A 417 18.10 -8.45 9.23
CA GLN A 417 17.17 -8.58 10.34
C GLN A 417 17.56 -9.80 11.17
N TRP A 418 17.51 -9.65 12.49
CA TRP A 418 17.71 -10.75 13.42
C TRP A 418 16.53 -10.82 14.40
N PHE A 419 16.03 -12.05 14.60
CA PHE A 419 14.85 -12.35 15.40
C PHE A 419 15.22 -13.23 16.59
N GLY A 420 15.52 -12.62 17.75
CA GLY A 420 15.65 -13.30 19.03
C GLY A 420 14.32 -13.47 19.75
N LYS A 421 14.32 -14.15 20.92
CA LYS A 421 13.10 -14.31 21.73
C LYS A 421 12.56 -12.98 22.28
N LYS A 422 13.45 -12.15 22.85
CA LYS A 422 13.10 -10.85 23.44
C LYS A 422 13.72 -9.66 22.69
N HIS A 423 14.62 -9.90 21.79
CA HIS A 423 15.42 -8.89 21.11
C HIS A 423 15.26 -9.03 19.61
N ARG A 424 15.18 -7.93 18.90
CA ARG A 424 15.17 -7.87 17.44
C ARG A 424 16.06 -6.73 16.99
N PHE A 425 16.79 -6.99 15.93
CA PHE A 425 17.59 -5.98 15.25
C PHE A 425 17.17 -5.92 13.79
N LYS A 426 17.12 -4.73 13.26
CA LYS A 426 16.96 -4.45 11.83
C LYS A 426 17.93 -3.35 11.47
N THR A 427 18.77 -3.59 10.48
CA THR A 427 19.58 -2.55 9.87
C THR A 427 19.36 -2.56 8.38
N GLN A 428 19.39 -1.40 7.77
CA GLN A 428 19.29 -1.27 6.32
C GLN A 428 20.07 -0.07 5.81
N LEU A 429 20.59 -0.22 4.63
CA LEU A 429 21.21 0.83 3.84
C LEU A 429 20.56 0.82 2.46
N ARG A 430 20.17 1.99 1.97
CA ARG A 430 19.70 2.20 0.59
C ARG A 430 20.54 3.29 -0.03
N LYS A 431 20.86 3.13 -1.29
CA LYS A 431 21.51 4.15 -2.11
C LYS A 431 20.78 4.26 -3.43
N SER A 432 20.41 5.48 -3.79
CA SER A 432 19.87 5.79 -5.11
C SER A 432 20.74 6.86 -5.77
N ASN A 433 21.06 6.64 -7.03
CA ASN A 433 21.70 7.62 -7.90
C ASN A 433 20.79 7.86 -9.08
N GLN A 434 20.59 9.10 -9.46
CA GLN A 434 19.88 9.50 -10.66
C GLN A 434 20.81 10.36 -11.51
N LEU A 435 21.16 9.87 -12.68
CA LEU A 435 21.85 10.67 -13.69
C LEU A 435 20.79 11.49 -14.42
N GLN A 436 20.89 12.81 -14.32
CA GLN A 436 20.05 13.74 -15.07
C GLN A 436 20.90 14.48 -16.08
N THR A 437 20.40 14.55 -17.31
CA THR A 437 20.99 15.38 -18.37
C THR A 437 20.03 16.54 -18.61
N THR A 438 20.44 17.76 -18.29
CA THR A 438 19.66 18.96 -18.65
C THR A 438 20.21 19.58 -19.91
N GLN A 439 19.34 19.84 -20.87
CA GLN A 439 19.64 20.80 -21.92
C GLN A 439 19.40 22.21 -21.37
N ILE A 440 20.45 22.86 -20.90
CA ILE A 440 20.44 24.31 -20.77
C ILE A 440 20.67 24.86 -22.17
N TYR A 441 19.94 25.90 -22.54
CA TYR A 441 19.99 26.61 -23.81
C TYR A 441 21.42 27.02 -24.23
N PHE A 442 22.28 26.08 -24.60
CA PHE A 442 23.53 26.23 -25.33
C PHE A 442 24.36 24.93 -25.38
N PRO A 443 25.35 24.78 -26.25
CA PRO A 443 25.60 23.57 -27.03
C PRO A 443 26.07 22.31 -26.26
N ASN A 444 26.18 22.36 -24.94
CA ASN A 444 26.61 21.19 -24.18
C ASN A 444 25.58 20.83 -23.10
N PRO A 445 25.03 19.62 -23.13
CA PRO A 445 24.22 19.10 -22.05
C PRO A 445 25.07 19.01 -20.76
N ILE A 446 24.56 19.53 -19.67
CA ILE A 446 25.21 19.36 -18.35
C ILE A 446 24.64 18.09 -17.74
N ASN A 447 25.49 17.11 -17.54
CA ASN A 447 25.19 15.91 -16.78
C ASN A 447 25.44 16.19 -15.30
N TYR A 448 24.48 15.90 -14.44
CA TYR A 448 24.68 15.94 -13.01
C TYR A 448 24.09 14.71 -12.34
N ASP A 449 24.79 14.21 -11.34
CA ASP A 449 24.36 13.10 -10.53
C ASP A 449 23.60 13.59 -9.30
N ILE A 450 22.38 13.07 -9.11
CA ILE A 450 21.66 13.20 -7.86
C ILE A 450 21.80 11.88 -7.12
N TYR A 451 22.36 11.91 -5.92
CA TYR A 451 22.44 10.71 -5.10
C TYR A 451 21.83 10.93 -3.71
N ARG A 452 21.20 9.88 -3.22
CA ARG A 452 20.64 9.82 -1.89
C ARG A 452 21.02 8.52 -1.21
N THR A 453 21.57 8.62 -0.02
CA THR A 453 21.88 7.46 0.81
C THR A 453 21.06 7.55 2.09
N THR A 454 20.35 6.48 2.43
CA THR A 454 19.60 6.38 3.68
C THR A 454 20.07 5.18 4.47
N ALA A 455 20.36 5.40 5.75
CA ALA A 455 20.71 4.35 6.69
C ALA A 455 19.70 4.31 7.83
N LYS A 456 19.23 3.11 8.20
CA LYS A 456 18.32 2.91 9.31
C LYS A 456 18.84 1.81 10.21
N GLY A 457 18.78 2.02 11.51
CA GLY A 457 19.02 1.05 12.55
C GLY A 457 17.81 0.96 13.47
N GLN A 458 17.35 -0.22 13.81
CA GLN A 458 16.28 -0.43 14.76
C GLN A 458 16.64 -1.56 15.71
N TYR A 459 16.44 -1.30 16.98
CA TYR A 459 16.51 -2.31 18.04
C TYR A 459 15.20 -2.34 18.81
N GLN A 460 14.66 -3.51 19.01
CA GLN A 460 13.43 -3.75 19.76
C GLN A 460 13.70 -4.73 20.88
N TYR A 461 13.23 -4.39 22.08
CA TYR A 461 13.36 -5.20 23.28
C TYR A 461 12.00 -5.41 23.95
N GLN A 462 11.64 -6.65 24.17
CA GLN A 462 10.40 -7.07 24.81
C GLN A 462 10.72 -7.74 26.16
N PRO A 463 10.89 -6.95 27.24
CA PRO A 463 11.23 -7.50 28.56
C PRO A 463 10.15 -8.43 29.11
N THR A 464 8.89 -8.10 28.87
CA THR A 464 7.72 -8.88 29.25
C THR A 464 6.77 -9.05 28.05
N LYS A 465 5.76 -9.91 28.18
CA LYS A 465 4.73 -10.06 27.13
C LYS A 465 3.92 -8.78 26.89
N ASN A 466 3.89 -7.89 27.87
CA ASN A 466 3.04 -6.70 27.89
C ASN A 466 3.81 -5.40 27.66
N LEU A 467 5.13 -5.44 27.59
CA LEU A 467 5.95 -4.25 27.37
C LEU A 467 6.91 -4.49 26.23
N ASP A 468 6.89 -3.60 25.27
CA ASP A 468 7.78 -3.54 24.12
C ASP A 468 8.40 -2.15 24.02
N VAL A 469 9.72 -2.09 23.83
CA VAL A 469 10.45 -0.84 23.66
C VAL A 469 11.25 -0.94 22.38
N ARG A 470 11.18 0.11 21.56
CA ARG A 470 11.86 0.21 20.27
C ARG A 470 12.69 1.49 20.22
N TRP A 471 13.93 1.35 19.81
CA TRP A 471 14.80 2.46 19.44
C TRP A 471 15.08 2.39 17.95
N GLN A 472 15.03 3.52 17.30
CA GLN A 472 15.28 3.64 15.87
C GLN A 472 16.15 4.85 15.59
N ILE A 473 17.15 4.68 14.74
CA ILE A 473 17.99 5.76 14.19
C ILE A 473 17.81 5.77 12.69
N ASN A 474 17.59 6.94 12.12
CA ASN A 474 17.48 7.17 10.68
C ASN A 474 18.46 8.26 10.28
N SER A 475 19.16 8.04 9.19
CA SER A 475 20.05 9.03 8.62
C SER A 475 19.83 9.12 7.11
N THR A 476 19.89 10.32 6.57
CA THR A 476 19.80 10.63 5.14
C THR A 476 20.96 11.53 4.74
N PHE A 477 21.59 11.24 3.62
CA PHE A 477 22.61 12.08 2.97
C PHE A 477 22.14 12.30 1.52
N TYR A 478 22.11 13.55 1.10
CA TYR A 478 21.67 13.98 -0.23
C TYR A 478 22.72 14.90 -0.86
N ASN A 479 23.31 14.48 -1.98
CA ASN A 479 24.32 15.21 -2.77
C ASN A 479 25.53 15.78 -2.01
N ASN A 480 25.86 15.29 -0.81
CA ASN A 480 26.79 15.89 0.14
C ASN A 480 26.45 17.34 0.55
N GLU A 481 25.27 17.81 0.23
CA GLU A 481 24.78 19.17 0.47
C GLU A 481 23.81 19.23 1.63
N SER A 482 23.01 18.17 1.80
CA SER A 482 22.00 18.08 2.83
C SER A 482 22.09 16.76 3.57
N GLN A 483 21.96 16.80 4.87
CA GLN A 483 21.94 15.63 5.72
C GLN A 483 20.83 15.72 6.76
N GLY A 484 20.42 14.57 7.25
CA GLY A 484 19.47 14.46 8.34
C GLY A 484 19.78 13.27 9.22
N LEU A 485 19.62 13.49 10.51
CA LEU A 485 19.72 12.46 11.55
C LEU A 485 18.51 12.56 12.45
N GLY A 486 17.85 11.42 12.70
CA GLY A 486 16.75 11.38 13.64
C GLY A 486 16.78 10.10 14.46
N ILE A 487 16.38 10.21 15.72
CA ILE A 487 16.32 9.13 16.69
C ILE A 487 14.89 9.06 17.24
N GLU A 488 14.33 7.86 17.32
CA GLU A 488 13.05 7.60 17.95
C GLU A 488 13.24 6.62 19.12
N THR A 489 12.59 6.93 20.24
CA THR A 489 12.30 5.97 21.30
C THR A 489 10.79 5.78 21.37
N ARG A 490 10.31 4.56 21.20
CA ARG A 490 8.89 4.20 21.27
C ARG A 490 8.69 3.06 22.24
N PHE A 491 7.62 3.12 23.04
CA PHE A 491 7.20 2.02 23.87
C PHE A 491 5.72 1.68 23.66
N ASN A 492 5.39 0.41 23.80
CA ASN A 492 4.02 -0.08 23.88
C ASN A 492 3.85 -0.84 25.20
N TRP A 493 2.88 -0.44 25.98
CA TRP A 493 2.59 -1.06 27.26
C TRP A 493 1.13 -1.50 27.31
N GLU A 494 0.92 -2.82 27.40
CA GLU A 494 -0.40 -3.42 27.52
C GLU A 494 -0.72 -3.72 28.98
N ILE A 495 -1.79 -3.11 29.48
CA ILE A 495 -2.41 -3.39 30.77
C ILE A 495 -3.85 -3.89 30.55
N PRO A 496 -4.55 -4.45 31.53
CA PRO A 496 -5.77 -5.23 31.30
C PRO A 496 -6.81 -4.60 30.36
N ASN A 497 -7.06 -3.31 30.49
CA ASN A 497 -8.08 -2.61 29.67
C ASN A 497 -7.49 -1.57 28.71
N PHE A 498 -6.17 -1.37 28.72
CA PHE A 498 -5.53 -0.31 27.94
C PHE A 498 -4.29 -0.80 27.22
N VAL A 499 -4.00 -0.17 26.08
CA VAL A 499 -2.69 -0.19 25.45
C VAL A 499 -2.21 1.24 25.35
N ILE A 500 -1.08 1.53 25.97
CA ILE A 500 -0.46 2.85 25.98
C ILE A 500 0.77 2.79 25.08
N THR A 501 0.82 3.66 24.08
CA THR A 501 1.97 3.82 23.19
C THR A 501 2.53 5.23 23.38
N GLY A 502 3.79 5.34 23.73
CA GLY A 502 4.52 6.60 23.75
C GLY A 502 5.59 6.64 22.69
N SER A 503 5.85 7.81 22.13
CA SER A 503 6.92 8.05 21.16
C SER A 503 7.59 9.38 21.46
N TRP A 504 8.91 9.36 21.42
CA TRP A 504 9.75 10.55 21.44
C TRP A 504 10.70 10.49 20.27
N ILE A 505 10.64 11.51 19.40
CA ILE A 505 11.49 11.67 18.25
C ILE A 505 12.31 12.95 18.41
N THR A 506 13.59 12.84 18.21
CA THR A 506 14.49 13.97 18.07
C THR A 506 15.18 13.90 16.70
N ALA A 507 15.18 14.99 15.97
CA ALA A 507 15.77 15.04 14.64
C ALA A 507 16.45 16.36 14.38
N ASN A 508 17.62 16.28 13.73
CA ASN A 508 18.36 17.41 13.19
C ASN A 508 18.52 17.18 11.69
N VAL A 509 17.93 18.04 10.89
CA VAL A 509 17.84 17.92 9.44
C VAL A 509 18.11 19.27 8.80
N ASP A 510 19.02 19.32 7.86
CA ASP A 510 19.47 20.58 7.23
C ASP A 510 18.35 21.21 6.39
N ASP A 511 17.65 20.41 5.58
CA ASP A 511 16.56 20.85 4.72
C ASP A 511 15.64 19.69 4.29
N TYR A 512 14.66 19.98 3.43
CA TYR A 512 13.71 19.00 2.91
C TYR A 512 14.37 17.79 2.20
N ASN A 513 15.56 17.95 1.61
CA ASN A 513 16.24 16.86 0.91
C ASN A 513 16.87 15.87 1.89
N GLY A 514 17.35 16.38 3.03
CA GLY A 514 17.87 15.57 4.14
C GLY A 514 16.80 14.89 5.01
N ARG A 515 15.49 15.09 4.74
CA ARG A 515 14.40 14.61 5.59
C ARG A 515 14.51 13.13 5.95
N VAL A 516 14.16 12.84 7.21
CA VAL A 516 14.09 11.49 7.76
C VAL A 516 12.63 11.08 8.04
N TYR A 517 12.34 9.78 8.02
CA TYR A 517 10.98 9.27 8.13
C TYR A 517 10.80 8.37 9.34
N PHE A 518 9.73 8.59 10.09
CA PHE A 518 9.29 7.77 11.20
C PHE A 518 7.83 7.35 11.02
N TRP A 519 7.44 6.25 11.66
CA TRP A 519 6.02 5.93 11.76
C TRP A 519 5.34 6.85 12.76
N ASP A 520 4.19 7.37 12.39
CA ASP A 520 3.33 8.12 13.31
C ASP A 520 2.70 7.19 14.37
N LEU A 521 2.08 7.77 15.40
CA LEU A 521 1.17 7.08 16.31
C LEU A 521 -0.21 6.94 15.65
N ASN A 522 -0.32 6.01 14.73
CA ASN A 522 -1.50 5.85 13.89
C ASN A 522 -2.73 5.40 14.67
N LEU A 523 -3.89 5.97 14.35
CA LEU A 523 -5.21 5.51 14.75
C LEU A 523 -5.69 4.40 13.82
N PRO A 524 -6.74 3.64 14.15
CA PRO A 524 -7.27 2.60 13.29
C PRO A 524 -7.61 3.12 11.88
N GLY A 525 -7.09 2.47 10.86
CA GLY A 525 -7.26 2.85 9.46
C GLY A 525 -6.35 3.99 8.99
N GLU A 526 -5.37 4.39 9.80
CA GLU A 526 -4.28 5.26 9.39
C GLU A 526 -2.98 4.46 9.29
N MET A 527 -2.17 4.80 8.30
CA MET A 527 -0.78 4.39 8.24
C MET A 527 0.04 5.55 7.70
N ARG A 528 0.24 6.55 8.54
CA ARG A 528 0.93 7.78 8.20
C ARG A 528 2.39 7.68 8.58
N SER A 529 3.24 8.19 7.71
CA SER A 529 4.62 8.51 8.03
C SER A 529 4.72 9.97 8.51
N LEU A 530 5.66 10.20 9.40
CA LEU A 530 6.15 11.52 9.75
C LEU A 530 7.43 11.78 8.96
N ALA A 531 7.36 12.70 8.00
CA ALA A 531 8.54 13.25 7.36
C ALA A 531 9.02 14.43 8.21
N VAL A 532 10.24 14.36 8.71
CA VAL A 532 10.88 15.43 9.49
C VAL A 532 11.96 16.05 8.62
N SER A 533 11.78 17.33 8.28
CA SER A 533 12.63 18.08 7.34
C SER A 533 13.41 19.23 7.98
N ASP A 534 13.27 19.41 9.29
CA ASP A 534 13.88 20.48 10.05
C ASP A 534 14.38 19.95 11.40
N GLU A 535 14.99 20.82 12.20
CA GLU A 535 15.31 20.54 13.58
C GLU A 535 14.01 20.43 14.41
N LYS A 536 13.73 19.24 14.95
CA LYS A 536 12.46 18.99 15.67
C LYS A 536 12.59 18.06 16.86
N GLN A 537 11.79 18.38 17.89
CA GLN A 537 11.43 17.48 18.97
C GLN A 537 9.94 17.13 18.85
N LEU A 538 9.62 15.86 18.87
CA LEU A 538 8.24 15.37 18.74
C LEU A 538 7.94 14.43 19.91
N LEU A 539 6.90 14.74 20.69
CA LEU A 539 6.35 13.84 21.69
C LEU A 539 4.98 13.37 21.25
N GLY A 540 4.69 12.11 21.50
CA GLY A 540 3.40 11.53 21.20
C GLY A 540 2.94 10.53 22.24
N LEU A 541 1.64 10.51 22.49
CA LEU A 541 0.96 9.55 23.35
C LEU A 541 -0.30 9.05 22.65
N LYS A 542 -0.46 7.73 22.59
CA LYS A 542 -1.68 7.07 22.12
C LYS A 542 -2.18 6.12 23.21
N ILE A 543 -3.44 6.21 23.53
CA ILE A 543 -4.12 5.34 24.49
C ILE A 543 -5.23 4.62 23.72
N LYS A 544 -5.22 3.30 23.74
CA LYS A 544 -6.30 2.43 23.27
C LYS A 544 -6.98 1.83 24.49
N MET A 545 -8.25 2.11 24.67
CA MET A 545 -9.10 1.46 25.68
C MET A 545 -9.81 0.27 25.03
N LYS A 546 -9.71 -0.90 25.66
CA LYS A 546 -10.39 -2.14 25.26
C LYS A 546 -11.58 -2.34 26.20
N SER A 547 -12.80 -2.28 25.67
CA SER A 547 -13.98 -2.64 26.46
C SER A 547 -14.35 -4.10 26.25
N LYS A 548 -15.00 -4.69 27.26
CA LYS A 548 -15.64 -6.01 27.15
C LYS A 548 -16.89 -5.97 26.25
N ASN A 549 -17.46 -4.79 25.99
CA ASN A 549 -18.71 -4.57 25.30
C ASN A 549 -18.56 -4.21 23.81
N ASN A 550 -17.60 -4.82 23.12
CA ASN A 550 -17.44 -4.68 21.66
C ASN A 550 -17.17 -3.26 21.15
N TYR A 551 -16.70 -2.35 21.99
CA TYR A 551 -16.22 -1.05 21.55
C TYR A 551 -14.76 -0.81 21.93
N GLN A 552 -14.07 0.00 21.15
CA GLN A 552 -12.70 0.42 21.37
C GLN A 552 -12.63 1.93 21.21
N ILE A 553 -11.94 2.59 22.14
CA ILE A 553 -11.72 4.03 22.11
C ILE A 553 -10.23 4.25 21.99
N TYR A 554 -9.85 5.15 21.10
CA TYR A 554 -8.46 5.53 20.87
C TYR A 554 -8.34 7.04 21.04
N MET A 555 -7.37 7.46 21.82
CA MET A 555 -6.98 8.86 21.99
C MET A 555 -5.54 9.01 21.56
N ARG A 556 -5.25 10.06 20.81
CA ARG A 556 -3.89 10.44 20.41
C ARG A 556 -3.65 11.90 20.71
N TRP A 557 -2.51 12.16 21.30
CA TRP A 557 -1.95 13.49 21.47
C TRP A 557 -0.55 13.51 20.86
N ARG A 558 -0.19 14.61 20.20
CA ARG A 558 1.14 14.90 19.70
C ARG A 558 1.49 16.35 19.98
N SER A 559 2.76 16.59 20.23
CA SER A 559 3.33 17.91 20.38
C SER A 559 4.65 17.98 19.63
N ALA A 560 4.84 19.05 18.87
CA ALA A 560 6.03 19.28 18.07
C ALA A 560 6.65 20.64 18.42
N TRP A 561 7.96 20.69 18.57
CA TRP A 561 8.74 21.89 18.77
C TRP A 561 9.78 22.00 17.66
N ASP A 562 9.90 23.18 17.06
CA ASP A 562 10.88 23.48 16.02
C ASP A 562 12.24 23.88 16.64
N SER A 563 12.67 23.13 17.66
CA SER A 563 13.98 23.30 18.32
C SER A 563 14.36 22.07 19.12
N MET A 564 15.64 21.80 19.27
CA MET A 564 16.14 20.68 20.09
C MET A 564 15.93 20.89 21.60
N ASN A 565 15.67 22.10 22.04
CA ASN A 565 15.60 22.46 23.47
C ASN A 565 14.16 22.63 24.00
N PHE A 566 13.15 22.16 23.27
CA PHE A 566 11.73 22.36 23.60
C PHE A 566 11.37 23.85 23.81
N SER A 567 12.10 24.75 23.18
CA SER A 567 11.84 26.19 23.24
C SER A 567 10.80 26.60 22.21
N GLY A 568 10.02 27.64 22.54
CA GLY A 568 8.96 28.15 21.67
C GLY A 568 7.59 27.49 21.90
N THR A 569 6.63 27.87 21.08
CA THR A 569 5.26 27.32 21.12
C THR A 569 5.23 25.97 20.41
N ALA A 570 4.66 24.97 21.07
CA ALA A 570 4.49 23.65 20.48
C ALA A 570 3.26 23.59 19.56
N ASP A 571 3.41 22.99 18.38
CA ASP A 571 2.27 22.57 17.57
C ASP A 571 1.60 21.37 18.25
N GLN A 572 0.33 21.54 18.65
CA GLN A 572 -0.45 20.56 19.38
C GLN A 572 -1.48 19.91 18.45
N ARG A 573 -1.50 18.57 18.42
CA ARG A 573 -2.45 17.82 17.60
C ARG A 573 -3.15 16.76 18.43
N TYR A 574 -4.46 16.68 18.29
CA TYR A 574 -5.30 15.74 19.02
C TYR A 574 -6.12 14.89 18.07
N ALA A 575 -6.41 13.68 18.44
CA ALA A 575 -7.36 12.85 17.70
C ALA A 575 -8.06 11.86 18.63
N LEU A 576 -9.32 11.61 18.32
CA LEU A 576 -10.18 10.61 18.96
C LEU A 576 -10.72 9.68 17.88
N ALA A 577 -10.68 8.39 18.13
CA ALA A 577 -11.40 7.43 17.30
C ALA A 577 -12.21 6.48 18.19
N ILE A 578 -13.43 6.20 17.78
CA ILE A 578 -14.32 5.23 18.40
C ILE A 578 -14.66 4.17 17.36
N GLN A 579 -14.48 2.92 17.73
CA GLN A 579 -14.88 1.78 16.89
C GLN A 579 -15.86 0.91 17.68
N ILE A 580 -17.03 0.69 17.12
CA ILE A 580 -18.07 -0.19 17.65
C ILE A 580 -18.15 -1.40 16.73
N ILE A 581 -18.24 -2.59 17.32
CA ILE A 581 -18.30 -3.88 16.62
C ILE A 581 -19.54 -4.60 17.16
N LEU A 582 -20.56 -4.75 16.31
CA LEU A 582 -21.84 -5.38 16.63
C LEU A 582 -21.98 -6.74 15.94
#